data_6158f86219a3d9e6e064ecf771e928c4
#
_entry.id   6158f86219a3d9e6e064ecf771e928c4
#
_cell.length_a   1.000
_cell.length_b   1.000
_cell.length_c   1.000
_cell.angle_alpha   90.00
_cell.angle_beta   90.00
_cell.angle_gamma   90.00
#
_symmetry.space_group_name_H-M   'P 1'
#
loop_
_entity.id
_entity.type
_entity.pdbx_description
1 polymer ?
#
loop_
_entity_poly.entity_id
_entity_poly.type
_entity_poly.pdbx_seq_one_letter_code
_entity_poly.pdbx_strand_id
1 'polypeptide(L)'
;MPPAAASPQTLIPGLTYTRKLLFTPHGAVVVHVLVAPRPGGLWALRPRLSDGAIAGRQRLTGIEREASATATVAGVNGDFFNAADGRPDGIVMQNRVLASLPNSERSSIGIEPTGTLDVRHAAWNAFWQGRGQRRPLTGLNEPANQGGITLYTPAWGGATPPAAGATEAVVYPFPVLTPGVDLSGNVVQFSQGGNTPIPAGGAVLSATGGSAQKLDAEAPPGARVVIRYLLSSGWADDVDAIGGGPLLVRNGKAVFRAFEDFSAMVLAPRLARTAVGQRRDGSIVLVAADGGRVGYSVGLTNYELAQELVRLGCVTASGLEPGNSTTMAFDGQLLNRPSDPGGERAISDGLLVSYSGVYAPAPSDPVLSPNGDGVGDREQLSYKLVRPSTVTAKIVGADGVARLTQTAQQAPGTYKFSATGTKADGKVDVEGRWHWIVTAIDDLGRQSSADQPFWVNNTLGNLRVPRTALVRGGRRFVIARFTLTHPAKVTTRVESTNGVVVRKLGTATVGAGNAGIRWNGRDRRGNLIYGGRYVLSVRAQNQYGRTELTQTFLAHR
;
A
#
# COMPACT_ATOMS: atom_id res chain seq x y z
N MET A 1 26.08 -18.26 3.82
CA MET A 1 24.97 -18.08 4.76
C MET A 1 23.84 -17.39 4.00
N PRO A 2 22.63 -17.92 3.98
CA PRO A 2 21.50 -17.15 3.45
C PRO A 2 21.38 -15.85 4.27
N PRO A 3 21.12 -14.71 3.65
CA PRO A 3 20.86 -13.48 4.39
C PRO A 3 19.68 -13.74 5.33
N ALA A 4 19.85 -13.39 6.60
CA ALA A 4 18.78 -13.49 7.59
C ALA A 4 17.53 -12.77 7.03
N ALA A 5 16.37 -13.41 7.16
CA ALA A 5 15.11 -12.75 6.85
C ALA A 5 15.08 -11.42 7.62
N ALA A 6 14.78 -10.32 6.95
CA ALA A 6 14.64 -9.04 7.63
C ALA A 6 13.56 -9.19 8.71
N SER A 7 13.82 -8.69 9.90
CA SER A 7 12.82 -8.67 10.97
C SER A 7 11.56 -7.93 10.47
N PRO A 8 10.35 -8.38 10.83
CA PRO A 8 9.12 -7.68 10.49
C PRO A 8 9.18 -6.22 10.96
N GLN A 9 8.85 -5.29 10.08
CA GLN A 9 8.70 -3.88 10.39
C GLN A 9 7.22 -3.59 10.67
N THR A 10 6.89 -2.99 11.80
CA THR A 10 5.55 -2.48 12.06
C THR A 10 5.36 -1.17 11.31
N LEU A 11 4.38 -1.11 10.40
CA LEU A 11 4.02 0.10 9.64
C LEU A 11 2.96 0.91 10.38
N ILE A 12 1.95 0.22 10.89
CA ILE A 12 0.87 0.74 11.75
C ILE A 12 0.70 -0.27 12.88
N PRO A 13 0.25 0.10 14.09
CA PRO A 13 -0.04 -0.87 15.15
C PRO A 13 -0.95 -2.00 14.65
N GLY A 14 -0.42 -3.22 14.58
CA GLY A 14 -1.09 -4.40 14.04
C GLY A 14 -0.76 -4.75 12.57
N LEU A 15 -0.28 -3.82 11.76
CA LEU A 15 0.16 -4.09 10.38
C LEU A 15 1.68 -4.24 10.33
N THR A 16 2.15 -5.39 9.87
CA THR A 16 3.58 -5.66 9.70
C THR A 16 3.94 -5.87 8.24
N TYR A 17 5.11 -5.39 7.88
CA TYR A 17 5.73 -5.60 6.59
C TYR A 17 7.02 -6.41 6.73
N THR A 18 7.24 -7.38 5.85
CA THR A 18 8.46 -8.18 5.79
C THR A 18 8.93 -8.30 4.35
N ARG A 19 10.20 -8.02 4.11
CA ARG A 19 10.87 -8.33 2.84
C ARG A 19 11.70 -9.59 3.02
N LYS A 20 11.37 -10.64 2.26
CA LYS A 20 12.05 -11.93 2.26
C LYS A 20 12.87 -12.12 0.98
N LEU A 21 13.99 -12.85 1.09
CA LEU A 21 14.73 -13.35 -0.05
C LEU A 21 14.62 -14.88 -0.04
N LEU A 22 13.98 -15.43 -1.06
CA LEU A 22 13.89 -16.86 -1.27
C LEU A 22 14.93 -17.28 -2.32
N PHE A 23 15.47 -18.49 -2.18
CA PHE A 23 16.33 -19.11 -3.17
C PHE A 23 15.61 -20.30 -3.77
N THR A 24 15.42 -20.26 -5.07
CA THR A 24 14.84 -21.35 -5.86
C THR A 24 15.93 -21.96 -6.77
N PRO A 25 15.72 -23.16 -7.33
CA PRO A 25 16.64 -23.71 -8.34
C PRO A 25 16.84 -22.80 -9.55
N HIS A 26 15.91 -21.85 -9.78
CA HIS A 26 15.93 -20.92 -10.91
C HIS A 26 16.56 -19.56 -10.58
N GLY A 27 16.87 -19.30 -9.31
CA GLY A 27 17.46 -18.05 -8.85
C GLY A 27 16.79 -17.47 -7.62
N ALA A 28 17.23 -16.26 -7.26
CA ALA A 28 16.70 -15.52 -6.13
C ALA A 28 15.31 -14.92 -6.43
N VAL A 29 14.44 -14.90 -5.43
CA VAL A 29 13.13 -14.25 -5.48
C VAL A 29 12.96 -13.34 -4.28
N VAL A 30 12.63 -12.09 -4.54
CA VAL A 30 12.29 -11.11 -3.50
C VAL A 30 10.78 -11.15 -3.30
N VAL A 31 10.36 -11.41 -2.06
CA VAL A 31 8.95 -11.49 -1.67
C VAL A 31 8.66 -10.44 -0.60
N HIS A 32 7.63 -9.65 -0.84
CA HIS A 32 7.10 -8.63 0.05
C HIS A 32 5.81 -9.15 0.67
N VAL A 33 5.69 -9.07 1.98
CA VAL A 33 4.57 -9.61 2.74
C VAL A 33 4.05 -8.54 3.69
N LEU A 34 2.78 -8.23 3.58
CA LEU A 34 2.02 -7.47 4.58
C LEU A 34 1.14 -8.44 5.36
N VAL A 35 1.13 -8.30 6.68
CA VAL A 35 0.22 -9.06 7.55
C VAL A 35 -0.57 -8.05 8.37
N ALA A 36 -1.88 -8.04 8.18
CA ALA A 36 -2.83 -7.17 8.85
C ALA A 36 -3.76 -7.98 9.78
N PRO A 37 -4.33 -7.36 10.82
CA PRO A 37 -5.35 -7.99 11.62
C PRO A 37 -6.57 -8.39 10.79
N ARG A 38 -7.41 -9.26 11.34
CA ARG A 38 -8.71 -9.58 10.78
C ARG A 38 -9.52 -8.30 10.56
N PRO A 39 -10.19 -8.13 9.39
CA PRO A 39 -11.10 -7.01 9.17
C PRO A 39 -12.18 -6.94 10.23
N GLY A 40 -12.41 -5.74 10.76
CA GLY A 40 -13.34 -5.43 11.86
C GLY A 40 -12.84 -4.30 12.75
N GLY A 41 -13.71 -3.62 13.43
CA GLY A 41 -13.36 -2.50 14.31
C GLY A 41 -12.68 -1.34 13.59
N LEU A 42 -11.37 -1.17 13.81
CA LEU A 42 -10.56 -0.14 13.14
C LEU A 42 -10.03 -0.57 11.78
N TRP A 43 -10.16 -1.84 11.41
CA TRP A 43 -9.57 -2.44 10.23
C TRP A 43 -10.63 -2.83 9.20
N ALA A 44 -10.35 -2.58 7.93
CA ALA A 44 -11.14 -3.10 6.82
C ALA A 44 -10.23 -3.60 5.70
N LEU A 45 -10.71 -4.57 4.92
CA LEU A 45 -10.13 -4.98 3.66
C LEU A 45 -11.17 -4.71 2.58
N ARG A 46 -10.82 -3.90 1.57
CA ARG A 46 -11.78 -3.49 0.53
C ARG A 46 -11.13 -3.32 -0.82
N PRO A 47 -11.82 -3.69 -1.91
CA PRO A 47 -11.43 -3.25 -3.23
C PRO A 47 -11.58 -1.72 -3.35
N ARG A 48 -10.77 -1.12 -4.22
CA ARG A 48 -10.89 0.29 -4.61
C ARG A 48 -10.67 0.42 -6.10
N LEU A 49 -11.66 0.97 -6.79
CA LEU A 49 -11.57 1.29 -8.20
C LEU A 49 -10.61 2.47 -8.45
N SER A 50 -9.98 2.45 -9.59
CA SER A 50 -9.24 3.58 -10.15
C SER A 50 -10.17 4.79 -10.32
N ASP A 51 -9.78 5.95 -9.81
CA ASP A 51 -10.55 7.20 -9.87
C ASP A 51 -12.04 7.03 -9.42
N GLY A 52 -12.33 5.99 -8.63
CA GLY A 52 -13.67 5.66 -8.16
C GLY A 52 -14.63 5.16 -9.25
N ALA A 53 -14.15 4.82 -10.45
CA ALA A 53 -14.95 4.40 -11.60
C ALA A 53 -14.47 3.07 -12.19
N ILE A 54 -15.40 2.35 -12.86
CA ILE A 54 -15.13 1.09 -13.55
C ILE A 54 -14.24 1.32 -14.78
N ALA A 55 -14.51 2.36 -15.55
CA ALA A 55 -13.70 2.71 -16.71
C ALA A 55 -12.55 3.60 -16.30
N GLY A 56 -11.32 3.15 -16.52
CA GLY A 56 -10.11 3.91 -16.19
C GLY A 56 -9.03 3.08 -15.53
N ARG A 57 -7.86 3.70 -15.38
CA ARG A 57 -6.68 3.06 -14.76
C ARG A 57 -5.85 4.08 -14.03
N GLN A 58 -5.46 3.76 -12.81
CA GLN A 58 -4.62 4.58 -11.97
C GLN A 58 -3.51 3.73 -11.33
N ARG A 59 -2.40 4.33 -10.95
CA ARG A 59 -1.37 3.65 -10.16
C ARG A 59 -1.90 3.32 -8.77
N LEU A 60 -1.51 2.17 -8.20
CA LEU A 60 -1.88 1.80 -6.83
C LEU A 60 -1.54 2.90 -5.82
N THR A 61 -0.35 3.52 -5.97
CA THR A 61 0.06 4.66 -5.12
C THR A 61 -0.88 5.86 -5.24
N GLY A 62 -1.54 6.05 -6.39
CA GLY A 62 -2.59 7.06 -6.59
C GLY A 62 -3.88 6.68 -5.86
N ILE A 63 -4.36 5.46 -6.07
CA ILE A 63 -5.54 4.89 -5.39
C ILE A 63 -5.37 4.98 -3.86
N GLU A 64 -4.17 4.66 -3.35
CA GLU A 64 -3.87 4.79 -1.92
C GLU A 64 -3.90 6.24 -1.42
N ARG A 65 -3.36 7.20 -2.19
CA ARG A 65 -3.40 8.63 -1.79
C ARG A 65 -4.83 9.15 -1.68
N GLU A 66 -5.72 8.75 -2.58
CA GLU A 66 -7.14 9.09 -2.49
C GLU A 66 -7.80 8.44 -1.28
N ALA A 67 -7.58 7.14 -1.08
CA ALA A 67 -8.11 6.42 0.07
C ALA A 67 -7.53 6.95 1.41
N SER A 68 -6.33 7.53 1.37
CA SER A 68 -5.63 8.09 2.52
C SER A 68 -6.35 9.29 3.14
N ALA A 69 -7.28 9.93 2.43
CA ALA A 69 -8.14 10.97 3.00
C ALA A 69 -9.04 10.45 4.14
N THR A 70 -9.44 9.18 4.11
CA THR A 70 -10.40 8.57 5.04
C THR A 70 -9.85 7.40 5.84
N ALA A 71 -8.61 6.96 5.57
CA ALA A 71 -7.95 5.85 6.26
C ALA A 71 -6.42 5.98 6.14
N THR A 72 -5.64 5.27 6.95
CA THR A 72 -4.25 4.93 6.61
C THR A 72 -4.26 3.59 5.91
N VAL A 73 -3.66 3.50 4.74
CA VAL A 73 -3.86 2.36 3.85
C VAL A 73 -2.56 1.66 3.46
N ALA A 74 -2.66 0.36 3.23
CA ALA A 74 -1.65 -0.44 2.58
C ALA A 74 -2.35 -1.43 1.65
N GLY A 75 -1.75 -1.74 0.50
CA GLY A 75 -2.44 -2.61 -0.43
C GLY A 75 -1.58 -3.22 -1.51
N VAL A 76 -2.26 -3.94 -2.38
CA VAL A 76 -1.73 -4.53 -3.59
C VAL A 76 -2.64 -4.21 -4.78
N ASN A 77 -2.12 -4.36 -6.01
CA ASN A 77 -2.97 -4.35 -7.20
C ASN A 77 -4.07 -5.42 -7.10
N GLY A 78 -5.17 -5.20 -7.75
CA GLY A 78 -6.34 -6.06 -7.67
C GLY A 78 -6.50 -7.01 -8.85
N ASP A 79 -7.69 -7.00 -9.46
CA ASP A 79 -8.13 -7.94 -10.47
C ASP A 79 -7.45 -7.72 -11.83
N PHE A 80 -7.61 -8.70 -12.72
CA PHE A 80 -7.36 -8.56 -14.16
C PHE A 80 -8.30 -7.51 -14.74
N PHE A 81 -7.91 -6.90 -15.84
CA PHE A 81 -8.71 -5.84 -16.45
C PHE A 81 -8.59 -5.78 -17.96
N ASN A 82 -9.60 -5.21 -18.60
CA ASN A 82 -9.59 -4.94 -20.03
C ASN A 82 -8.60 -3.81 -20.35
N ALA A 83 -7.67 -4.07 -21.25
CA ALA A 83 -6.63 -3.09 -21.61
C ALA A 83 -7.17 -1.88 -22.39
N ALA A 84 -8.34 -1.98 -23.03
CA ALA A 84 -8.91 -0.93 -23.86
C ALA A 84 -9.53 0.20 -23.01
N ASP A 85 -10.31 -0.16 -22.00
CA ASP A 85 -11.09 0.79 -21.18
C ASP A 85 -10.74 0.76 -19.69
N GLY A 86 -9.97 -0.22 -19.23
CA GLY A 86 -9.52 -0.34 -17.85
C GLY A 86 -10.52 -1.01 -16.91
N ARG A 87 -11.70 -1.46 -17.39
CA ARG A 87 -12.67 -2.11 -16.53
C ARG A 87 -12.15 -3.44 -15.96
N PRO A 88 -12.47 -3.80 -14.70
CA PRO A 88 -12.14 -5.09 -14.12
C PRO A 88 -12.79 -6.24 -14.90
N ASP A 89 -12.12 -7.39 -14.98
CA ASP A 89 -12.63 -8.62 -15.62
C ASP A 89 -13.61 -9.40 -14.73
N GLY A 90 -13.62 -9.13 -13.41
CA GLY A 90 -14.43 -9.84 -12.43
C GLY A 90 -15.27 -8.89 -11.56
N ILE A 91 -15.78 -9.46 -10.48
CA ILE A 91 -16.68 -8.74 -9.55
C ILE A 91 -15.94 -7.60 -8.84
N VAL A 92 -16.60 -6.45 -8.78
CA VAL A 92 -16.29 -5.41 -7.79
C VAL A 92 -17.55 -5.08 -7.02
N MET A 93 -17.53 -5.31 -5.72
CA MET A 93 -18.60 -4.95 -4.80
C MET A 93 -18.01 -4.25 -3.57
N GLN A 94 -18.60 -3.12 -3.18
CA GLN A 94 -18.17 -2.32 -2.02
C GLN A 94 -19.37 -1.97 -1.15
N ASN A 95 -19.31 -2.32 0.13
CA ASN A 95 -20.43 -2.09 1.06
C ASN A 95 -21.76 -2.62 0.51
N ARG A 96 -21.78 -3.81 -0.09
CA ARG A 96 -22.93 -4.44 -0.76
C ARG A 96 -23.42 -3.72 -2.02
N VAL A 97 -22.69 -2.72 -2.53
CA VAL A 97 -22.99 -2.05 -3.80
C VAL A 97 -22.21 -2.74 -4.91
N LEU A 98 -22.90 -3.37 -5.83
CA LEU A 98 -22.31 -4.06 -6.97
C LEU A 98 -21.94 -3.06 -8.07
N ALA A 99 -20.68 -3.04 -8.46
CA ALA A 99 -20.15 -2.16 -9.50
C ALA A 99 -19.75 -2.94 -10.78
N SER A 100 -19.25 -4.18 -10.66
CA SER A 100 -18.91 -5.05 -11.77
C SER A 100 -19.36 -6.48 -11.49
N LEU A 101 -19.65 -7.23 -12.56
CA LEU A 101 -20.12 -8.62 -12.47
C LEU A 101 -18.96 -9.61 -12.31
N PRO A 102 -19.19 -10.76 -11.65
CA PRO A 102 -18.16 -11.78 -11.56
C PRO A 102 -17.93 -12.48 -12.91
N ASN A 103 -16.68 -12.84 -13.16
CA ASN A 103 -16.33 -13.83 -14.17
C ASN A 103 -16.58 -15.23 -13.57
N SER A 104 -17.58 -15.95 -14.07
CA SER A 104 -18.00 -17.24 -13.52
C SER A 104 -16.97 -18.37 -13.69
N GLU A 105 -16.01 -18.20 -14.60
CA GLU A 105 -14.97 -19.20 -14.89
C GLU A 105 -13.72 -19.03 -14.02
N ARG A 106 -13.70 -18.02 -13.14
CA ARG A 106 -12.58 -17.70 -12.24
C ARG A 106 -13.05 -17.56 -10.80
N SER A 107 -12.12 -17.82 -9.87
CA SER A 107 -12.36 -17.52 -8.46
C SER A 107 -12.44 -16.01 -8.23
N SER A 108 -13.41 -15.63 -7.43
CA SER A 108 -13.52 -14.30 -6.84
C SER A 108 -13.28 -14.37 -5.34
N ILE A 109 -12.99 -13.24 -4.73
CA ILE A 109 -12.69 -13.10 -3.31
C ILE A 109 -13.80 -12.28 -2.67
N GLY A 110 -14.64 -12.93 -1.86
CA GLY A 110 -15.66 -12.30 -1.03
C GLY A 110 -15.08 -11.96 0.35
N ILE A 111 -15.60 -10.91 0.95
CA ILE A 111 -15.28 -10.46 2.29
C ILE A 111 -16.57 -10.38 3.09
N GLU A 112 -16.74 -11.31 4.02
CA GLU A 112 -17.91 -11.38 4.87
C GLU A 112 -17.93 -10.24 5.93
N PRO A 113 -19.08 -9.92 6.53
CA PRO A 113 -19.18 -8.97 7.62
C PRO A 113 -18.29 -9.32 8.83
N THR A 114 -18.00 -10.60 9.00
CA THR A 114 -17.12 -11.13 10.04
C THR A 114 -15.65 -10.89 9.75
N GLY A 115 -15.28 -10.38 8.55
CA GLY A 115 -13.92 -10.24 8.08
C GLY A 115 -13.29 -11.56 7.60
N THR A 116 -14.11 -12.58 7.33
CA THR A 116 -13.66 -13.83 6.70
C THR A 116 -13.51 -13.64 5.20
N LEU A 117 -12.44 -14.18 4.62
CA LEU A 117 -12.28 -14.29 3.17
C LEU A 117 -12.92 -15.57 2.67
N ASP A 118 -13.75 -15.44 1.67
CA ASP A 118 -14.31 -16.55 0.92
C ASP A 118 -13.80 -16.52 -0.53
N VAL A 119 -13.09 -17.57 -0.93
CA VAL A 119 -12.49 -17.69 -2.28
C VAL A 119 -13.20 -18.80 -3.03
N ARG A 120 -14.07 -18.42 -3.97
CA ARG A 120 -14.89 -19.35 -4.75
C ARG A 120 -15.35 -18.71 -6.06
N HIS A 121 -15.90 -19.54 -6.96
CA HIS A 121 -16.59 -19.05 -8.15
C HIS A 121 -17.87 -18.32 -7.79
N ALA A 122 -18.14 -17.23 -8.49
CA ALA A 122 -19.39 -16.48 -8.40
C ALA A 122 -20.10 -16.53 -9.75
N ALA A 123 -21.36 -16.98 -9.75
CA ALA A 123 -22.24 -16.86 -10.89
C ALA A 123 -23.28 -15.78 -10.65
N TRP A 124 -23.83 -15.26 -11.72
CA TRP A 124 -24.85 -14.21 -11.65
C TRP A 124 -25.98 -14.43 -12.64
N ASN A 125 -27.11 -13.81 -12.35
CA ASN A 125 -28.27 -13.69 -13.25
C ASN A 125 -28.94 -12.34 -12.99
N ALA A 126 -29.48 -11.72 -14.05
CA ALA A 126 -30.13 -10.43 -13.89
C ALA A 126 -31.31 -10.29 -14.84
N PHE A 127 -32.26 -9.46 -14.45
CA PHE A 127 -33.40 -9.13 -15.29
C PHE A 127 -33.87 -7.70 -15.07
N TRP A 128 -34.58 -7.21 -16.09
CA TRP A 128 -35.36 -5.98 -16.02
C TRP A 128 -36.80 -6.24 -16.40
N GLN A 129 -37.72 -5.41 -15.95
CA GLN A 129 -39.11 -5.44 -16.28
C GLN A 129 -39.69 -4.04 -16.36
N GLY A 130 -40.25 -3.69 -17.52
CA GLY A 130 -41.04 -2.47 -17.72
C GLY A 130 -42.54 -2.81 -17.73
N ARG A 131 -43.28 -2.29 -18.74
CA ARG A 131 -44.71 -2.56 -18.93
C ARG A 131 -44.99 -3.98 -19.39
N GLY A 132 -43.97 -4.69 -19.91
CA GLY A 132 -44.08 -6.04 -20.43
C GLY A 132 -43.68 -7.12 -19.44
N GLN A 133 -43.30 -8.27 -19.98
CA GLN A 133 -42.81 -9.40 -19.19
C GLN A 133 -41.35 -9.14 -18.70
N ARG A 134 -40.93 -9.94 -17.70
CA ARG A 134 -39.55 -9.96 -17.21
C ARG A 134 -38.61 -10.42 -18.32
N ARG A 135 -37.49 -9.67 -18.51
CA ARG A 135 -36.52 -9.91 -19.57
C ARG A 135 -35.08 -10.01 -19.00
N PRO A 136 -34.20 -10.84 -19.59
CA PRO A 136 -32.82 -10.92 -19.18
C PRO A 136 -32.13 -9.55 -19.30
N LEU A 137 -31.28 -9.23 -18.32
CA LEU A 137 -30.30 -8.17 -18.36
C LEU A 137 -28.93 -8.82 -18.54
N THR A 138 -28.14 -8.38 -19.53
CA THR A 138 -26.96 -9.11 -20.00
C THR A 138 -25.63 -8.51 -19.58
N GLY A 139 -25.64 -7.36 -18.90
CA GLY A 139 -24.42 -6.69 -18.45
C GLY A 139 -24.66 -5.65 -17.35
N LEU A 140 -23.59 -5.24 -16.73
CA LEU A 140 -23.52 -4.16 -15.74
C LEU A 140 -22.22 -3.38 -15.93
N ASN A 141 -22.34 -2.08 -16.17
CA ASN A 141 -21.18 -1.21 -16.35
C ASN A 141 -20.15 -1.78 -17.36
N GLU A 142 -20.67 -2.25 -18.48
CA GLU A 142 -19.90 -2.77 -19.61
C GLU A 142 -20.68 -2.58 -20.92
N PRO A 143 -19.99 -2.49 -22.07
CA PRO A 143 -20.67 -2.41 -23.35
C PRO A 143 -21.62 -3.61 -23.58
N ALA A 144 -22.85 -3.33 -24.01
CA ALA A 144 -23.80 -4.39 -24.33
C ALA A 144 -23.29 -5.24 -25.49
N ASN A 145 -23.39 -6.57 -25.36
CA ASN A 145 -23.18 -7.48 -26.47
C ASN A 145 -24.21 -7.24 -27.58
N GLN A 146 -23.93 -7.69 -28.80
CA GLN A 146 -24.86 -7.55 -29.92
C GLN A 146 -26.23 -8.16 -29.56
N GLY A 147 -27.30 -7.35 -29.61
CA GLY A 147 -28.62 -7.74 -29.19
C GLY A 147 -28.85 -7.81 -27.69
N GLY A 148 -27.87 -7.44 -26.87
CA GLY A 148 -27.94 -7.41 -25.42
C GLY A 148 -28.51 -6.11 -24.85
N ILE A 149 -28.61 -6.07 -23.52
CA ILE A 149 -28.97 -4.90 -22.72
C ILE A 149 -28.14 -4.85 -21.47
N THR A 150 -27.56 -3.71 -21.18
CA THR A 150 -26.71 -3.48 -20.00
C THR A 150 -27.25 -2.33 -19.15
N LEU A 151 -26.96 -2.34 -17.86
CA LEU A 151 -27.22 -1.23 -16.95
C LEU A 151 -25.93 -0.47 -16.69
N TYR A 152 -25.94 0.82 -16.94
CA TYR A 152 -24.89 1.74 -16.48
C TYR A 152 -25.34 2.45 -15.21
N THR A 153 -24.49 2.45 -14.21
CA THR A 153 -24.64 3.20 -12.95
C THR A 153 -23.57 4.28 -12.84
N PRO A 154 -23.64 5.20 -11.88
CA PRO A 154 -22.56 6.16 -11.65
C PRO A 154 -21.17 5.55 -11.40
N ALA A 155 -21.12 4.25 -11.06
CA ALA A 155 -19.85 3.53 -10.95
C ALA A 155 -19.10 3.37 -12.29
N TRP A 156 -19.80 3.46 -13.43
CA TRP A 156 -19.14 3.47 -14.74
C TRP A 156 -18.37 4.77 -14.98
N GLY A 157 -18.96 5.90 -14.63
CA GLY A 157 -18.48 7.25 -14.91
C GLY A 157 -19.62 8.22 -15.20
N GLY A 158 -19.32 9.36 -15.78
CA GLY A 158 -20.32 10.45 -15.99
C GLY A 158 -21.28 10.25 -17.15
N ALA A 159 -20.97 9.39 -18.13
CA ALA A 159 -21.82 9.09 -19.28
C ALA A 159 -21.56 7.68 -19.83
N THR A 160 -22.57 7.10 -20.49
CA THR A 160 -22.43 5.81 -21.20
C THR A 160 -21.40 5.94 -22.35
N PRO A 161 -20.71 4.85 -22.75
CA PRO A 161 -19.81 4.89 -23.89
C PRO A 161 -20.57 5.11 -25.21
N PRO A 162 -19.92 5.61 -26.26
CA PRO A 162 -20.49 5.65 -27.59
C PRO A 162 -20.93 4.25 -28.04
N ALA A 163 -22.16 4.11 -28.51
CA ALA A 163 -22.73 2.82 -28.94
C ALA A 163 -23.67 3.00 -30.13
N ALA A 164 -23.13 2.88 -31.35
CA ALA A 164 -23.92 3.04 -32.57
C ALA A 164 -25.12 2.07 -32.59
N GLY A 165 -26.32 2.61 -32.85
CA GLY A 165 -27.57 1.84 -32.87
C GLY A 165 -28.09 1.41 -31.48
N ALA A 166 -27.52 1.88 -30.41
CA ALA A 166 -28.07 1.66 -29.07
C ALA A 166 -29.25 2.59 -28.80
N THR A 167 -30.29 2.04 -28.15
CA THR A 167 -31.35 2.81 -27.50
C THR A 167 -31.06 2.84 -26.00
N GLU A 168 -31.14 4.03 -25.40
CA GLU A 168 -30.83 4.23 -24.00
C GLU A 168 -31.99 4.86 -23.26
N ALA A 169 -32.34 4.32 -22.09
CA ALA A 169 -33.38 4.80 -21.20
C ALA A 169 -32.77 5.26 -19.88
N VAL A 170 -32.86 6.56 -19.58
CA VAL A 170 -32.43 7.14 -18.31
C VAL A 170 -33.48 6.86 -17.25
N VAL A 171 -33.08 6.16 -16.18
CA VAL A 171 -33.94 5.78 -15.04
C VAL A 171 -33.58 6.65 -13.85
N TYR A 172 -34.54 7.43 -13.36
CA TYR A 172 -34.33 8.34 -12.23
C TYR A 172 -35.61 8.53 -11.40
N PRO A 173 -35.54 8.58 -10.05
CA PRO A 173 -34.38 8.18 -9.26
C PRO A 173 -34.17 6.66 -9.38
N PHE A 174 -32.92 6.21 -9.15
CA PHE A 174 -32.59 4.80 -9.09
C PHE A 174 -31.69 4.54 -7.87
N PRO A 175 -32.04 3.56 -7.00
CA PRO A 175 -31.27 3.28 -5.80
C PRO A 175 -29.92 2.63 -6.13
N VAL A 176 -29.01 2.62 -5.16
CA VAL A 176 -27.71 1.93 -5.29
C VAL A 176 -27.92 0.43 -5.58
N LEU A 177 -27.10 -0.12 -6.47
CA LEU A 177 -27.26 -1.48 -6.95
C LEU A 177 -26.87 -2.52 -5.89
N THR A 178 -27.87 -3.01 -5.17
CA THR A 178 -27.71 -4.06 -4.15
C THR A 178 -28.18 -5.40 -4.73
N PRO A 179 -27.32 -6.45 -4.77
CA PRO A 179 -27.72 -7.77 -5.25
C PRO A 179 -28.86 -8.39 -4.42
N GLY A 180 -29.73 -9.15 -5.08
CA GLY A 180 -30.82 -9.86 -4.44
C GLY A 180 -32.09 -9.02 -4.15
N VAL A 181 -32.06 -7.71 -4.42
CA VAL A 181 -33.18 -6.79 -4.16
C VAL A 181 -33.81 -6.32 -5.47
N ASP A 182 -35.13 -6.18 -5.50
CA ASP A 182 -35.86 -5.53 -6.60
C ASP A 182 -35.68 -4.02 -6.48
N LEU A 183 -34.95 -3.44 -7.42
CA LEU A 183 -34.68 -2.01 -7.51
C LEU A 183 -35.55 -1.39 -8.58
N SER A 184 -36.15 -0.23 -8.34
CA SER A 184 -37.02 0.38 -9.33
C SER A 184 -36.82 1.90 -9.43
N GLY A 185 -37.06 2.41 -10.62
CA GLY A 185 -37.10 3.84 -10.93
C GLY A 185 -37.99 4.10 -12.14
N ASN A 186 -38.20 5.37 -12.47
CA ASN A 186 -38.98 5.76 -13.62
C ASN A 186 -38.10 6.18 -14.78
N VAL A 187 -38.45 5.81 -16.00
CA VAL A 187 -37.78 6.31 -17.21
C VAL A 187 -38.14 7.77 -17.39
N VAL A 188 -37.11 8.64 -17.38
CA VAL A 188 -37.31 10.09 -17.53
C VAL A 188 -36.93 10.62 -18.90
N GLN A 189 -36.07 9.88 -19.62
CA GLN A 189 -35.57 10.29 -20.94
C GLN A 189 -35.13 9.09 -21.76
N PHE A 190 -35.28 9.21 -23.09
CA PHE A 190 -34.67 8.33 -24.09
C PHE A 190 -33.54 9.05 -24.83
N SER A 191 -32.55 8.30 -25.24
CA SER A 191 -31.42 8.74 -26.04
C SER A 191 -31.00 7.67 -27.05
N GLN A 192 -30.26 8.05 -28.08
CA GLN A 192 -29.77 7.14 -29.13
C GLN A 192 -28.25 7.32 -29.31
N GLY A 193 -27.57 6.22 -29.59
CA GLY A 193 -26.16 6.25 -30.00
C GLY A 193 -25.12 6.31 -28.87
N GLY A 194 -25.51 6.20 -27.62
CA GLY A 194 -24.60 6.32 -26.46
C GLY A 194 -24.30 7.76 -26.05
N ASN A 195 -23.25 7.96 -25.24
CA ASN A 195 -22.87 9.25 -24.61
C ASN A 195 -23.98 9.88 -23.75
N THR A 196 -24.91 9.07 -23.25
CA THR A 196 -25.98 9.55 -22.39
C THR A 196 -25.45 9.83 -20.99
N PRO A 197 -25.64 11.04 -20.43
CA PRO A 197 -25.27 11.35 -19.07
C PRO A 197 -25.90 10.39 -18.07
N ILE A 198 -25.12 9.87 -17.14
CA ILE A 198 -25.59 9.00 -16.05
C ILE A 198 -25.84 9.90 -14.83
N PRO A 199 -27.11 10.09 -14.40
CA PRO A 199 -27.40 10.97 -13.28
C PRO A 199 -26.84 10.43 -11.97
N ALA A 200 -26.31 11.29 -11.10
CA ALA A 200 -26.06 10.93 -9.72
C ALA A 200 -27.39 10.48 -9.06
N GLY A 201 -27.44 9.28 -8.49
CA GLY A 201 -28.68 8.68 -7.97
C GLY A 201 -29.63 8.18 -9.05
N GLY A 202 -29.15 7.94 -10.28
CA GLY A 202 -29.86 7.34 -11.40
C GLY A 202 -29.09 6.21 -12.05
N ALA A 203 -29.59 5.72 -13.19
CA ALA A 203 -28.96 4.71 -14.00
C ALA A 203 -29.40 4.85 -15.47
N VAL A 204 -28.69 4.18 -16.38
CA VAL A 204 -29.06 4.14 -17.81
C VAL A 204 -29.12 2.69 -18.28
N LEU A 205 -30.27 2.25 -18.79
CA LEU A 205 -30.38 1.02 -19.55
C LEU A 205 -29.97 1.29 -21.00
N SER A 206 -28.97 0.59 -21.49
CA SER A 206 -28.47 0.70 -22.87
C SER A 206 -28.67 -0.63 -23.58
N ALA A 207 -29.41 -0.64 -24.68
CA ALA A 207 -29.78 -1.84 -25.40
C ALA A 207 -29.46 -1.73 -26.89
N THR A 208 -29.08 -2.87 -27.51
CA THR A 208 -28.78 -2.96 -28.93
C THR A 208 -29.68 -3.98 -29.65
N GLY A 209 -29.84 -3.87 -30.95
CA GLY A 209 -30.56 -4.81 -31.80
C GLY A 209 -31.99 -5.07 -31.32
N GLY A 210 -32.41 -6.34 -31.21
CA GLY A 210 -33.77 -6.70 -30.77
C GLY A 210 -34.12 -6.31 -29.34
N SER A 211 -33.10 -6.11 -28.46
CA SER A 211 -33.33 -5.60 -27.12
C SER A 211 -33.61 -4.10 -27.10
N ALA A 212 -33.06 -3.32 -28.05
CA ALA A 212 -33.41 -1.91 -28.20
C ALA A 212 -34.88 -1.69 -28.50
N GLN A 213 -35.44 -2.49 -29.43
CA GLN A 213 -36.88 -2.43 -29.75
C GLN A 213 -37.77 -2.78 -28.54
N LYS A 214 -37.36 -3.78 -27.74
CA LYS A 214 -38.07 -4.15 -26.52
C LYS A 214 -38.01 -3.06 -25.45
N LEU A 215 -36.84 -2.44 -25.29
CA LEU A 215 -36.65 -1.33 -24.36
C LEU A 215 -37.54 -0.14 -24.72
N ASP A 216 -37.58 0.22 -26.01
CA ASP A 216 -38.44 1.30 -26.53
C ASP A 216 -39.92 1.04 -26.26
N ALA A 217 -40.40 -0.20 -26.55
CA ALA A 217 -41.80 -0.57 -26.39
C ALA A 217 -42.22 -0.70 -24.92
N GLU A 218 -41.38 -1.22 -24.04
CA GLU A 218 -41.79 -1.63 -22.69
C GLU A 218 -41.36 -0.65 -21.60
N ALA A 219 -40.40 0.25 -21.89
CA ALA A 219 -39.91 1.24 -20.95
C ALA A 219 -39.94 2.68 -21.50
N PRO A 220 -41.08 3.15 -22.13
CA PRO A 220 -41.16 4.52 -22.61
C PRO A 220 -41.06 5.53 -21.45
N PRO A 221 -40.80 6.83 -21.73
CA PRO A 221 -40.77 7.88 -20.71
C PRO A 221 -42.02 7.83 -19.83
N GLY A 222 -41.83 7.94 -18.51
CA GLY A 222 -42.87 7.76 -17.49
C GLY A 222 -43.12 6.31 -17.07
N ALA A 223 -42.59 5.30 -17.75
CA ALA A 223 -42.73 3.91 -17.33
C ALA A 223 -41.86 3.62 -16.10
N ARG A 224 -42.42 2.84 -15.18
CA ARG A 224 -41.64 2.28 -14.06
C ARG A 224 -40.86 1.05 -14.58
N VAL A 225 -39.59 0.99 -14.25
CA VAL A 225 -38.73 -0.17 -14.55
C VAL A 225 -38.25 -0.79 -13.22
N VAL A 226 -38.30 -2.14 -13.15
CA VAL A 226 -37.76 -2.94 -12.05
C VAL A 226 -36.53 -3.67 -12.56
N ILE A 227 -35.47 -3.66 -11.80
CA ILE A 227 -34.19 -4.30 -12.12
C ILE A 227 -33.76 -5.14 -10.91
N ARG A 228 -33.25 -6.34 -11.18
CA ARG A 228 -32.69 -7.20 -10.14
C ARG A 228 -31.47 -7.95 -10.64
N TYR A 229 -30.42 -7.94 -9.83
CA TYR A 229 -29.24 -8.78 -9.98
C TYR A 229 -29.22 -9.84 -8.88
N LEU A 230 -28.95 -11.06 -9.25
CA LEU A 230 -28.81 -12.20 -8.37
C LEU A 230 -27.38 -12.71 -8.48
N LEU A 231 -26.71 -12.89 -7.36
CA LEU A 231 -25.46 -13.62 -7.25
C LEU A 231 -25.74 -15.05 -6.74
N SER A 232 -24.87 -15.99 -7.08
CA SER A 232 -24.99 -17.36 -6.58
C SER A 232 -24.95 -17.42 -5.05
N SER A 233 -25.45 -18.53 -4.47
CA SER A 233 -25.63 -18.70 -3.02
C SER A 233 -24.38 -18.32 -2.22
N GLY A 234 -24.60 -17.58 -1.12
CA GLY A 234 -23.58 -17.09 -0.21
C GLY A 234 -22.98 -15.71 -0.57
N TRP A 235 -22.94 -15.33 -1.85
CA TRP A 235 -22.38 -14.02 -2.26
C TRP A 235 -23.23 -12.82 -1.83
N ALA A 236 -24.50 -13.01 -1.53
CA ALA A 236 -25.37 -11.96 -1.02
C ALA A 236 -25.02 -11.55 0.43
N ASP A 237 -24.31 -12.39 1.16
CA ASP A 237 -23.88 -12.15 2.53
C ASP A 237 -22.57 -11.37 2.61
N ASP A 238 -21.76 -11.39 1.53
CA ASP A 238 -20.52 -10.62 1.46
C ASP A 238 -20.79 -9.11 1.43
N VAL A 239 -19.90 -8.35 2.08
CA VAL A 239 -19.98 -6.88 2.15
C VAL A 239 -19.18 -6.26 1.02
N ASP A 240 -18.01 -6.83 0.76
CA ASP A 240 -17.07 -6.38 -0.26
C ASP A 240 -16.64 -7.61 -1.08
N ALA A 241 -16.34 -7.42 -2.36
CA ALA A 241 -15.83 -8.50 -3.21
C ALA A 241 -14.95 -7.94 -4.32
N ILE A 242 -13.95 -8.72 -4.72
CA ILE A 242 -13.06 -8.43 -5.85
C ILE A 242 -12.85 -9.69 -6.69
N GLY A 243 -12.72 -9.54 -7.99
CA GLY A 243 -12.28 -10.60 -8.88
C GLY A 243 -10.84 -11.01 -8.59
N GLY A 244 -10.37 -12.06 -9.23
CA GLY A 244 -9.01 -12.57 -9.05
C GLY A 244 -8.83 -13.96 -9.63
N GLY A 245 -8.07 -14.78 -8.90
CA GLY A 245 -7.71 -16.13 -9.30
C GLY A 245 -6.25 -16.24 -9.81
N PRO A 246 -5.76 -17.46 -10.00
CA PRO A 246 -6.42 -18.71 -9.62
C PRO A 246 -6.47 -18.92 -8.10
N LEU A 247 -7.35 -19.80 -7.62
CA LEU A 247 -7.33 -20.28 -6.26
C LEU A 247 -5.97 -20.92 -5.95
N LEU A 248 -5.30 -20.43 -4.91
CA LEU A 248 -3.93 -20.85 -4.55
C LEU A 248 -3.87 -21.73 -3.30
N VAL A 249 -4.73 -21.46 -2.31
CA VAL A 249 -4.77 -22.24 -1.06
C VAL A 249 -6.22 -22.56 -0.71
N ARG A 250 -6.47 -23.81 -0.37
CA ARG A 250 -7.75 -24.30 0.14
C ARG A 250 -7.52 -25.19 1.36
N ASN A 251 -8.20 -24.89 2.48
CA ASN A 251 -8.09 -25.65 3.72
C ASN A 251 -6.62 -25.83 4.20
N GLY A 252 -5.78 -24.81 4.03
CA GLY A 252 -4.38 -24.81 4.43
C GLY A 252 -3.47 -25.64 3.51
N LYS A 253 -3.95 -26.06 2.36
CA LYS A 253 -3.19 -26.84 1.37
C LYS A 253 -3.01 -26.05 0.08
N ALA A 254 -1.80 -26.08 -0.47
CA ALA A 254 -1.51 -25.47 -1.77
C ALA A 254 -2.28 -26.20 -2.89
N VAL A 255 -2.95 -25.43 -3.75
CA VAL A 255 -3.65 -25.94 -4.91
C VAL A 255 -2.68 -25.99 -6.08
N PHE A 256 -2.45 -27.17 -6.62
CA PHE A 256 -1.54 -27.35 -7.77
C PHE A 256 -2.21 -26.92 -9.08
N ARG A 257 -3.50 -27.23 -9.24
CA ARG A 257 -4.29 -26.91 -10.44
C ARG A 257 -5.71 -26.57 -10.05
N ALA A 258 -6.11 -25.34 -10.28
CA ALA A 258 -7.44 -24.84 -9.91
C ALA A 258 -8.51 -25.13 -10.97
N PHE A 259 -8.12 -25.43 -12.24
CA PHE A 259 -9.02 -25.63 -13.39
C PHE A 259 -9.88 -24.40 -13.69
N GLU A 260 -9.31 -23.22 -13.59
CA GLU A 260 -9.93 -21.95 -13.89
C GLU A 260 -9.51 -21.45 -15.28
N ASP A 261 -10.33 -20.58 -15.90
CA ASP A 261 -10.09 -20.03 -17.24
C ASP A 261 -8.99 -18.97 -17.21
N PHE A 262 -7.76 -19.45 -17.25
CA PHE A 262 -6.56 -18.62 -17.44
C PHE A 262 -5.72 -19.17 -18.58
N SER A 263 -5.18 -18.26 -19.38
CA SER A 263 -4.25 -18.65 -20.43
C SER A 263 -2.98 -19.30 -19.85
N ALA A 264 -2.33 -20.14 -20.66
CA ALA A 264 -1.03 -20.71 -20.30
C ALA A 264 0.03 -19.64 -19.98
N MET A 265 -0.07 -18.45 -20.57
CA MET A 265 0.80 -17.30 -20.32
C MET A 265 0.69 -16.77 -18.87
N VAL A 266 -0.46 -16.94 -18.22
CA VAL A 266 -0.68 -16.59 -16.81
C VAL A 266 -0.28 -17.72 -15.88
N LEU A 267 -0.61 -18.97 -16.24
CA LEU A 267 -0.46 -20.12 -15.36
C LEU A 267 0.99 -20.67 -15.30
N ALA A 268 1.62 -20.84 -16.47
CA ALA A 268 2.85 -21.61 -16.59
C ALA A 268 4.14 -20.84 -16.22
N PRO A 269 4.36 -19.58 -16.63
CA PRO A 269 5.66 -18.95 -16.47
C PRO A 269 5.91 -18.46 -15.03
N ARG A 270 7.20 -18.27 -14.74
CA ARG A 270 7.63 -17.49 -13.59
C ARG A 270 7.42 -16.02 -13.87
N LEU A 271 6.57 -15.39 -13.07
CA LEU A 271 6.23 -13.98 -13.17
C LEU A 271 6.42 -13.29 -11.81
N ALA A 272 6.40 -11.96 -11.81
CA ALA A 272 6.00 -11.24 -10.61
C ALA A 272 4.57 -11.67 -10.24
N ARG A 273 4.26 -11.82 -8.96
CA ARG A 273 2.99 -12.40 -8.50
C ARG A 273 2.40 -11.58 -7.38
N THR A 274 1.08 -11.41 -7.42
CA THR A 274 0.29 -10.80 -6.37
C THR A 274 -0.71 -11.81 -5.82
N ALA A 275 -0.93 -11.81 -4.51
CA ALA A 275 -1.92 -12.67 -3.87
C ALA A 275 -2.45 -12.07 -2.58
N VAL A 276 -3.66 -12.50 -2.22
CA VAL A 276 -4.27 -12.30 -0.90
C VAL A 276 -4.61 -13.64 -0.28
N GLY A 277 -4.40 -13.76 1.02
CA GLY A 277 -4.79 -14.92 1.79
C GLY A 277 -5.22 -14.57 3.21
N GLN A 278 -5.82 -15.53 3.90
CA GLN A 278 -6.21 -15.39 5.29
C GLN A 278 -5.68 -16.55 6.11
N ARG A 279 -5.19 -16.24 7.29
CA ARG A 279 -4.77 -17.21 8.31
C ARG A 279 -5.95 -17.71 9.12
N ARG A 280 -5.73 -18.78 9.89
CA ARG A 280 -6.76 -19.35 10.79
C ARG A 280 -7.26 -18.37 11.86
N ASP A 281 -6.42 -17.46 12.31
CA ASP A 281 -6.78 -16.41 13.28
C ASP A 281 -7.55 -15.23 12.63
N GLY A 282 -7.76 -15.29 11.33
CA GLY A 282 -8.41 -14.26 10.55
C GLY A 282 -7.49 -13.17 10.02
N SER A 283 -6.20 -13.18 10.37
CA SER A 283 -5.23 -12.20 9.85
C SER A 283 -5.15 -12.27 8.33
N ILE A 284 -5.13 -11.11 7.68
CA ILE A 284 -4.97 -10.97 6.23
C ILE A 284 -3.49 -10.95 5.86
N VAL A 285 -3.15 -11.69 4.82
CA VAL A 285 -1.80 -11.76 4.26
C VAL A 285 -1.87 -11.26 2.82
N LEU A 286 -1.20 -10.14 2.52
CA LEU A 286 -0.99 -9.67 1.15
C LEU A 286 0.46 -9.99 0.75
N VAL A 287 0.63 -10.51 -0.46
CA VAL A 287 1.93 -10.90 -1.00
C VAL A 287 2.16 -10.26 -2.35
N ALA A 288 3.32 -9.65 -2.53
CA ALA A 288 3.86 -9.28 -3.83
C ALA A 288 5.25 -9.92 -3.99
N ALA A 289 5.40 -10.82 -4.94
CA ALA A 289 6.70 -11.39 -5.32
C ALA A 289 7.22 -10.64 -6.55
N ASP A 290 8.38 -10.00 -6.43
CA ASP A 290 9.04 -9.38 -7.58
C ASP A 290 9.46 -10.44 -8.61
N GLY A 291 9.48 -10.08 -9.89
CA GLY A 291 9.84 -11.00 -10.96
C GLY A 291 10.36 -10.30 -12.22
N GLY A 292 10.75 -11.10 -13.22
CA GLY A 292 11.15 -10.60 -14.52
C GLY A 292 12.47 -9.79 -14.55
N ARG A 293 13.29 -9.83 -13.48
CA ARG A 293 14.55 -9.07 -13.38
C ARG A 293 15.73 -9.98 -13.09
N VAL A 294 16.50 -10.30 -14.13
CA VAL A 294 17.73 -11.09 -14.02
C VAL A 294 18.71 -10.46 -13.02
N GLY A 295 19.28 -11.27 -12.14
CA GLY A 295 20.21 -10.84 -11.10
C GLY A 295 19.55 -10.18 -9.86
N TYR A 296 18.22 -10.02 -9.87
CA TYR A 296 17.47 -9.49 -8.74
C TYR A 296 16.36 -10.42 -8.26
N SER A 297 15.37 -10.71 -9.11
CA SER A 297 14.25 -11.59 -8.77
C SER A 297 13.70 -12.26 -10.03
N VAL A 298 13.68 -13.60 -10.03
CA VAL A 298 13.20 -14.39 -11.17
C VAL A 298 11.69 -14.62 -11.17
N GLY A 299 11.00 -14.26 -10.09
CA GLY A 299 9.57 -14.49 -9.90
C GLY A 299 9.21 -15.89 -9.46
N LEU A 300 7.92 -16.15 -9.32
CA LEU A 300 7.32 -17.41 -8.85
C LEU A 300 6.34 -17.97 -9.88
N THR A 301 6.23 -19.32 -9.92
CA THR A 301 5.05 -19.98 -10.48
C THR A 301 3.87 -19.84 -9.51
N ASN A 302 2.64 -20.10 -9.96
CA ASN A 302 1.47 -20.10 -9.09
C ASN A 302 1.59 -21.11 -7.94
N TYR A 303 2.15 -22.30 -8.22
CA TYR A 303 2.31 -23.32 -7.20
C TYR A 303 3.35 -22.96 -6.13
N GLU A 304 4.46 -22.34 -6.52
CA GLU A 304 5.46 -21.84 -5.56
C GLU A 304 4.90 -20.71 -4.69
N LEU A 305 4.09 -19.83 -5.28
CA LEU A 305 3.37 -18.81 -4.53
C LEU A 305 2.37 -19.43 -3.55
N ALA A 306 1.61 -20.45 -3.99
CA ALA A 306 0.70 -21.20 -3.13
C ALA A 306 1.42 -21.86 -1.94
N GLN A 307 2.58 -22.49 -2.20
CA GLN A 307 3.42 -23.05 -1.14
C GLN A 307 3.93 -21.99 -0.16
N GLU A 308 4.30 -20.81 -0.64
CA GLU A 308 4.73 -19.70 0.24
C GLU A 308 3.57 -19.18 1.08
N LEU A 309 2.36 -19.06 0.53
CA LEU A 309 1.16 -18.69 1.28
C LEU A 309 0.83 -19.69 2.40
N VAL A 310 0.98 -21.00 2.12
CA VAL A 310 0.84 -22.05 3.16
C VAL A 310 1.92 -21.89 4.25
N ARG A 311 3.19 -21.62 3.89
CA ARG A 311 4.25 -21.33 4.88
C ARG A 311 3.98 -20.07 5.70
N LEU A 312 3.28 -19.09 5.11
CA LEU A 312 2.82 -17.89 5.81
C LEU A 312 1.61 -18.15 6.72
N GLY A 313 1.07 -19.38 6.75
CA GLY A 313 -0.04 -19.81 7.60
C GLY A 313 -1.43 -19.59 7.01
N CYS A 314 -1.54 -19.28 5.71
CA CYS A 314 -2.83 -19.10 5.07
C CYS A 314 -3.62 -20.40 4.99
N VAL A 315 -4.91 -20.33 5.31
CA VAL A 315 -5.86 -21.43 5.17
C VAL A 315 -6.71 -21.31 3.91
N THR A 316 -6.87 -20.09 3.40
CA THR A 316 -7.45 -19.77 2.09
C THR A 316 -6.62 -18.68 1.42
N ALA A 317 -6.50 -18.70 0.09
CA ALA A 317 -5.81 -17.66 -0.66
C ALA A 317 -6.14 -17.72 -2.16
N SER A 318 -6.13 -16.55 -2.79
CA SER A 318 -6.30 -16.35 -4.22
C SER A 318 -5.14 -15.55 -4.81
N GLY A 319 -4.82 -15.81 -6.07
CA GLY A 319 -4.02 -14.91 -6.89
C GLY A 319 -4.80 -13.65 -7.25
N LEU A 320 -4.06 -12.63 -7.63
CA LEU A 320 -4.52 -11.39 -8.26
C LEU A 320 -3.71 -11.18 -9.53
N GLU A 321 -3.95 -10.09 -10.28
CA GLU A 321 -3.26 -9.89 -11.56
C GLU A 321 -1.73 -9.91 -11.39
N PRO A 322 -1.02 -10.80 -12.12
CA PRO A 322 0.42 -10.97 -12.01
C PRO A 322 1.21 -10.07 -12.98
N GLY A 323 2.52 -10.26 -13.01
CA GLY A 323 3.42 -9.65 -13.99
C GLY A 323 3.62 -8.18 -13.76
N ASN A 324 3.45 -7.37 -14.80
CA ASN A 324 3.73 -5.94 -14.76
C ASN A 324 2.83 -5.16 -13.80
N SER A 325 1.66 -5.70 -13.48
CA SER A 325 0.72 -5.09 -12.54
C SER A 325 1.09 -5.33 -11.07
N THR A 326 1.96 -6.32 -10.78
CA THR A 326 2.36 -6.66 -9.41
C THR A 326 2.95 -5.46 -8.68
N THR A 327 2.17 -4.90 -7.78
CA THR A 327 2.50 -3.72 -7.00
C THR A 327 2.03 -3.89 -5.56
N MET A 328 2.85 -3.45 -4.61
CA MET A 328 2.51 -3.33 -3.19
C MET A 328 2.92 -1.95 -2.71
N ALA A 329 2.06 -1.28 -1.97
CA ALA A 329 2.32 0.06 -1.47
C ALA A 329 1.84 0.23 -0.01
N PHE A 330 2.29 1.31 0.62
CA PHE A 330 1.85 1.76 1.92
C PHE A 330 1.78 3.28 1.93
N ASP A 331 0.61 3.83 2.22
CA ASP A 331 0.32 5.28 2.31
C ASP A 331 0.88 6.07 1.10
N GLY A 332 0.70 5.50 -0.11
CA GLY A 332 1.13 6.08 -1.37
C GLY A 332 2.62 5.92 -1.70
N GLN A 333 3.35 5.04 -0.99
CA GLN A 333 4.76 4.72 -1.24
C GLN A 333 4.93 3.26 -1.62
N LEU A 334 5.70 2.99 -2.70
CA LEU A 334 5.99 1.63 -3.15
C LEU A 334 6.81 0.86 -2.11
N LEU A 335 6.39 -0.37 -1.82
CA LEU A 335 7.12 -1.33 -0.99
C LEU A 335 7.91 -2.36 -1.82
N ASN A 336 7.42 -2.70 -3.01
CA ASN A 336 8.09 -3.64 -3.92
C ASN A 336 8.76 -2.92 -5.11
N ARG A 337 9.37 -3.68 -6.00
CA ARG A 337 9.97 -3.18 -7.24
C ARG A 337 9.21 -3.73 -8.45
N PRO A 338 8.22 -2.99 -8.98
CA PRO A 338 7.43 -3.44 -10.13
C PRO A 338 8.28 -3.85 -11.32
N SER A 339 7.83 -4.86 -12.08
CA SER A 339 8.55 -5.39 -13.24
C SER A 339 8.35 -4.59 -14.51
N ASP A 340 7.32 -3.75 -14.59
CA ASP A 340 7.06 -2.89 -15.75
C ASP A 340 8.28 -1.98 -16.02
N PRO A 341 8.73 -1.85 -17.28
CA PRO A 341 9.82 -0.96 -17.65
C PRO A 341 9.57 0.50 -17.27
N GLY A 342 8.32 0.94 -17.30
CA GLY A 342 7.89 2.27 -16.89
C GLY A 342 7.77 2.47 -15.38
N GLY A 343 8.06 1.43 -14.57
CA GLY A 343 7.91 1.43 -13.12
C GLY A 343 6.56 0.88 -12.66
N GLU A 344 5.79 1.64 -11.93
CA GLU A 344 4.46 1.24 -11.47
C GLU A 344 3.44 1.36 -12.60
N ARG A 345 2.78 0.25 -12.95
CA ARG A 345 1.72 0.19 -13.96
C ARG A 345 0.41 0.77 -13.42
N ALA A 346 -0.34 1.46 -14.28
CA ALA A 346 -1.72 1.83 -13.99
C ALA A 346 -2.64 0.59 -14.10
N ILE A 347 -3.50 0.40 -13.11
CA ILE A 347 -4.38 -0.77 -12.88
C ILE A 347 -5.83 -0.32 -12.75
N SER A 348 -6.79 -1.24 -12.90
CA SER A 348 -8.23 -0.98 -12.76
C SER A 348 -8.65 -0.72 -11.32
N ASP A 349 -8.10 -1.51 -10.42
CA ASP A 349 -8.45 -1.52 -9.01
C ASP A 349 -7.30 -2.02 -8.14
N GLY A 350 -7.41 -1.79 -6.85
CA GLY A 350 -6.51 -2.30 -5.83
C GLY A 350 -7.27 -2.92 -4.66
N LEU A 351 -6.65 -3.88 -3.98
CA LEU A 351 -7.16 -4.45 -2.75
C LEU A 351 -6.42 -3.85 -1.55
N LEU A 352 -7.12 -3.02 -0.77
CA LEU A 352 -6.53 -2.22 0.29
C LEU A 352 -6.94 -2.70 1.68
N VAL A 353 -5.96 -2.85 2.56
CA VAL A 353 -6.15 -2.86 4.01
C VAL A 353 -6.22 -1.40 4.45
N SER A 354 -7.27 -1.05 5.18
CA SER A 354 -7.54 0.32 5.67
C SER A 354 -7.59 0.34 7.19
N TYR A 355 -6.91 1.31 7.79
CA TYR A 355 -6.89 1.55 9.23
C TYR A 355 -7.49 2.91 9.56
N SER A 356 -8.50 2.95 10.42
CA SER A 356 -9.21 4.17 10.81
C SER A 356 -8.82 4.74 12.18
N GLY A 357 -7.85 4.13 12.88
CA GLY A 357 -7.31 4.66 14.12
C GLY A 357 -6.23 5.73 13.91
N VAL A 358 -5.66 6.23 15.00
CA VAL A 358 -4.55 7.19 14.96
C VAL A 358 -3.29 6.55 14.37
N TYR A 359 -2.70 7.23 13.39
CA TYR A 359 -1.42 6.83 12.79
C TYR A 359 -0.34 7.85 13.11
N ALA A 360 0.74 7.44 13.75
CA ALA A 360 1.95 8.23 13.92
C ALA A 360 3.09 7.55 13.15
N PRO A 361 3.65 8.20 12.12
CA PRO A 361 4.82 7.67 11.43
C PRO A 361 6.03 7.66 12.35
N ALA A 362 6.98 6.77 12.07
CA ALA A 362 8.27 6.80 12.76
C ALA A 362 8.95 8.17 12.52
N PRO A 363 9.70 8.70 13.50
CA PRO A 363 10.50 9.91 13.33
C PRO A 363 11.41 9.80 12.12
N SER A 364 11.57 10.91 11.37
CA SER A 364 12.43 10.97 10.19
C SER A 364 13.90 10.76 10.54
N ASP A 365 14.32 11.33 11.67
CA ASP A 365 15.59 11.02 12.32
C ASP A 365 15.29 10.33 13.65
N PRO A 366 15.67 9.06 13.81
CA PRO A 366 15.44 8.35 15.06
C PRO A 366 16.35 8.81 16.21
N VAL A 367 17.25 9.76 15.97
CA VAL A 367 18.21 10.25 16.98
C VAL A 367 18.22 11.77 17.03
N LEU A 368 17.71 12.32 18.12
CA LEU A 368 17.92 13.73 18.50
C LEU A 368 19.29 13.93 19.13
N SER A 369 20.04 14.90 18.64
CA SER A 369 21.36 15.27 19.14
C SER A 369 21.43 16.78 19.39
N PRO A 370 20.78 17.29 20.45
CA PRO A 370 20.60 18.72 20.68
C PRO A 370 21.88 19.39 21.19
N ASN A 371 22.90 19.45 20.34
CA ASN A 371 24.21 20.03 20.65
C ASN A 371 24.48 21.40 19.98
N GLY A 372 23.51 21.91 19.20
CA GLY A 372 23.57 23.21 18.54
C GLY A 372 24.46 23.23 17.29
N ASP A 373 24.82 22.07 16.71
CA ASP A 373 25.62 22.01 15.49
C ASP A 373 24.80 22.05 14.19
N GLY A 374 23.47 22.08 14.30
CA GLY A 374 22.51 22.12 13.18
C GLY A 374 22.14 20.75 12.63
N VAL A 375 22.60 19.65 13.25
CA VAL A 375 22.32 18.29 12.80
C VAL A 375 21.62 17.50 13.91
N GLY A 376 20.37 17.12 13.67
CA GLY A 376 19.60 16.35 14.65
C GLY A 376 19.20 17.14 15.91
N ASP A 377 19.28 18.47 15.89
CA ASP A 377 18.91 19.32 17.05
C ASP A 377 17.40 19.34 17.30
N ARG A 378 16.61 18.99 16.29
CA ARG A 378 15.13 18.96 16.34
C ARG A 378 14.60 17.83 15.48
N GLU A 379 13.49 17.24 15.94
CA GLU A 379 12.70 16.26 15.16
C GLU A 379 11.26 16.73 15.06
N GLN A 380 10.66 16.53 13.89
CA GLN A 380 9.24 16.80 13.64
C GLN A 380 8.43 15.53 13.84
N LEU A 381 7.81 15.40 14.97
CA LEU A 381 6.85 14.33 15.24
C LEU A 381 5.49 14.67 14.64
N SER A 382 4.73 13.68 14.25
CA SER A 382 3.38 13.90 13.72
C SER A 382 2.45 12.72 13.98
N TYR A 383 1.15 12.98 13.87
CA TYR A 383 0.13 11.95 13.75
C TYR A 383 -0.99 12.40 12.82
N LYS A 384 -1.68 11.43 12.27
CA LYS A 384 -2.82 11.57 11.36
C LYS A 384 -4.07 11.00 12.02
N LEU A 385 -5.15 11.76 11.92
CA LEU A 385 -6.51 11.34 12.27
C LEU A 385 -7.34 11.29 10.98
N VAL A 386 -8.18 10.28 10.87
CA VAL A 386 -9.13 10.14 9.75
C VAL A 386 -10.59 10.25 10.21
N ARG A 387 -10.81 10.42 11.52
CA ARG A 387 -12.11 10.66 12.13
C ARG A 387 -11.97 11.69 13.24
N PRO A 388 -13.06 12.46 13.55
CA PRO A 388 -13.08 13.29 14.75
C PRO A 388 -12.75 12.46 15.99
N SER A 389 -11.82 12.92 16.81
CA SER A 389 -11.32 12.14 17.94
C SER A 389 -10.91 13.01 19.12
N THR A 390 -11.07 12.49 20.33
CA THR A 390 -10.38 13.01 21.51
C THR A 390 -8.98 12.38 21.54
N VAL A 391 -7.95 13.21 21.43
CA VAL A 391 -6.56 12.77 21.31
C VAL A 391 -5.75 13.19 22.52
N THR A 392 -4.91 12.29 23.04
CA THR A 392 -3.86 12.60 23.99
C THR A 392 -2.50 12.26 23.37
N ALA A 393 -1.69 13.31 23.13
CA ALA A 393 -0.34 13.21 22.60
C ALA A 393 0.69 13.44 23.71
N LYS A 394 1.69 12.56 23.83
CA LYS A 394 2.74 12.60 24.88
C LYS A 394 4.11 12.38 24.29
N ILE A 395 5.09 13.16 24.78
CA ILE A 395 6.52 12.87 24.63
C ILE A 395 7.00 12.40 26.00
N VAL A 396 7.51 11.17 26.09
CA VAL A 396 7.96 10.55 27.34
C VAL A 396 9.48 10.35 27.26
N GLY A 397 10.20 10.91 28.23
CA GLY A 397 11.66 10.79 28.32
C GLY A 397 12.14 9.40 28.74
N ALA A 398 13.44 9.16 28.67
CA ALA A 398 14.06 7.88 29.05
C ALA A 398 13.89 7.52 30.55
N ASP A 399 13.56 8.50 31.38
CA ASP A 399 13.23 8.35 32.80
C ASP A 399 11.74 8.05 33.04
N GLY A 400 10.94 7.86 31.99
CA GLY A 400 9.51 7.62 32.06
C GLY A 400 8.65 8.86 32.34
N VAL A 401 9.26 10.05 32.47
CA VAL A 401 8.53 11.30 32.75
C VAL A 401 8.06 11.94 31.46
N ALA A 402 6.79 12.35 31.43
CA ALA A 402 6.24 13.07 30.27
C ALA A 402 6.82 14.50 30.19
N ARG A 403 7.36 14.86 29.04
CA ARG A 403 7.88 16.19 28.71
C ARG A 403 6.82 17.05 28.01
N LEU A 404 5.89 16.38 27.35
CA LEU A 404 4.71 16.98 26.73
C LEU A 404 3.52 16.09 27.04
N THR A 405 2.41 16.69 27.42
CA THR A 405 1.09 16.04 27.43
C THR A 405 0.09 17.07 26.93
N GLN A 406 -0.57 16.74 25.83
CA GLN A 406 -1.62 17.59 25.26
C GLN A 406 -2.85 16.72 24.99
N THR A 407 -4.00 17.13 25.50
CA THR A 407 -5.29 16.48 25.23
C THR A 407 -6.23 17.49 24.56
N ALA A 408 -6.83 17.09 23.43
CA ALA A 408 -7.76 17.94 22.69
C ALA A 408 -8.76 17.10 21.88
N GLN A 409 -9.93 17.67 21.61
CA GLN A 409 -10.81 17.20 20.55
C GLN A 409 -10.33 17.76 19.22
N GLN A 410 -10.19 16.89 18.22
CA GLN A 410 -9.60 17.25 16.93
C GLN A 410 -10.38 16.65 15.77
N ALA A 411 -10.51 17.43 14.70
CA ALA A 411 -11.06 16.99 13.42
C ALA A 411 -10.07 16.05 12.68
N PRO A 412 -10.51 15.35 11.61
CA PRO A 412 -9.59 14.65 10.70
C PRO A 412 -8.50 15.60 10.18
N GLY A 413 -7.25 15.13 10.16
CA GLY A 413 -6.12 15.95 9.72
C GLY A 413 -4.77 15.39 10.18
N THR A 414 -3.70 16.09 9.81
CA THR A 414 -2.33 15.78 10.25
C THR A 414 -1.83 16.87 11.20
N TYR A 415 -1.43 16.45 12.38
CA TYR A 415 -0.96 17.31 13.46
C TYR A 415 0.54 17.12 13.66
N LYS A 416 1.26 18.23 13.89
CA LYS A 416 2.73 18.24 13.96
C LYS A 416 3.20 18.82 15.28
N PHE A 417 4.28 18.25 15.82
CA PHE A 417 4.91 18.62 17.07
C PHE A 417 6.41 18.67 16.87
N SER A 418 7.09 19.62 17.50
CA SER A 418 8.56 19.72 17.48
C SER A 418 9.12 19.17 18.78
N ALA A 419 10.00 18.18 18.70
CA ALA A 419 10.79 17.67 19.80
C ALA A 419 12.22 18.22 19.70
N THR A 420 12.75 18.75 20.79
CA THR A 420 14.11 19.32 20.84
C THR A 420 15.08 18.52 21.71
N GLY A 421 14.59 17.60 22.54
CA GLY A 421 15.43 16.85 23.48
C GLY A 421 16.12 17.74 24.54
N THR A 422 15.64 18.99 24.73
CA THR A 422 16.16 19.95 25.71
C THR A 422 15.11 20.30 26.76
N LYS A 423 15.57 20.67 27.94
CA LYS A 423 14.76 21.26 29.02
C LYS A 423 14.43 22.73 28.70
N ALA A 424 13.56 23.34 29.50
CA ALA A 424 13.18 24.74 29.38
C ALA A 424 14.38 25.72 29.53
N ASP A 425 15.42 25.32 30.28
CA ASP A 425 16.66 26.09 30.44
C ASP A 425 17.65 25.92 29.27
N GLY A 426 17.26 25.20 28.21
CA GLY A 426 18.08 24.94 27.03
C GLY A 426 19.15 23.85 27.18
N LYS A 427 19.28 23.26 28.37
CA LYS A 427 20.19 22.13 28.56
C LYS A 427 19.61 20.84 27.96
N VAL A 428 20.51 19.95 27.53
CA VAL A 428 20.12 18.60 27.09
C VAL A 428 19.35 17.89 28.19
N ASP A 429 18.23 17.28 27.85
CA ASP A 429 17.43 16.49 28.77
C ASP A 429 18.04 15.09 28.93
N VAL A 430 17.36 14.20 29.65
CA VAL A 430 17.82 12.84 29.91
C VAL A 430 18.07 12.11 28.60
N GLU A 431 19.30 11.70 28.36
CA GLU A 431 19.68 10.90 27.19
C GLU A 431 19.17 9.46 27.34
N GLY A 432 18.87 8.84 26.20
CA GLY A 432 18.35 7.48 26.14
C GLY A 432 17.15 7.36 25.21
N ARG A 433 16.37 6.30 25.39
CA ARG A 433 15.22 6.00 24.55
C ARG A 433 13.98 6.78 25.03
N TRP A 434 13.46 7.60 24.14
CA TRP A 434 12.24 8.37 24.32
C TRP A 434 11.10 7.77 23.51
N HIS A 435 9.86 8.14 23.85
CA HIS A 435 8.66 7.66 23.19
C HIS A 435 7.74 8.81 22.80
N TRP A 436 7.31 8.80 21.56
CA TRP A 436 6.19 9.58 21.05
C TRP A 436 4.94 8.72 21.09
N ILE A 437 4.05 8.99 22.03
CA ILE A 437 2.84 8.20 22.28
C ILE A 437 1.62 9.06 21.95
N VAL A 438 0.77 8.54 21.07
CA VAL A 438 -0.50 9.19 20.71
C VAL A 438 -1.62 8.19 20.93
N THR A 439 -2.61 8.55 21.75
CA THR A 439 -3.82 7.78 21.96
C THR A 439 -5.02 8.58 21.47
N ALA A 440 -5.98 7.93 20.86
CA ALA A 440 -7.18 8.57 20.34
C ALA A 440 -8.43 7.72 20.65
N ILE A 441 -9.53 8.41 20.94
CA ILE A 441 -10.88 7.84 21.02
C ILE A 441 -11.69 8.57 19.96
N ASP A 442 -12.18 7.84 18.96
CA ASP A 442 -12.94 8.42 17.85
C ASP A 442 -14.42 8.67 18.23
N ASP A 443 -15.15 9.29 17.31
CA ASP A 443 -16.58 9.63 17.44
C ASP A 443 -17.51 8.40 17.53
N LEU A 444 -17.01 7.19 17.31
CA LEU A 444 -17.67 5.90 17.53
C LEU A 444 -17.23 5.24 18.85
N GLY A 445 -16.42 5.90 19.68
CA GLY A 445 -15.90 5.37 20.95
C GLY A 445 -14.78 4.34 20.78
N ARG A 446 -14.21 4.15 19.56
CA ARG A 446 -13.15 3.18 19.33
C ARG A 446 -11.81 3.77 19.73
N GLN A 447 -11.05 3.00 20.51
CA GLN A 447 -9.72 3.41 20.98
C GLN A 447 -8.63 2.97 20.01
N SER A 448 -7.62 3.79 19.86
CA SER A 448 -6.40 3.50 19.11
C SER A 448 -5.19 4.14 19.77
N SER A 449 -4.00 3.58 19.53
CA SER A 449 -2.74 4.10 20.06
C SER A 449 -1.60 3.84 19.08
N ALA A 450 -0.67 4.78 19.02
CA ALA A 450 0.61 4.64 18.32
C ALA A 450 1.74 5.01 19.29
N ASP A 451 2.82 4.23 19.30
CA ASP A 451 4.03 4.47 20.09
C ASP A 451 5.25 4.38 19.17
N GLN A 452 5.93 5.51 19.00
CA GLN A 452 7.11 5.61 18.15
C GLN A 452 8.33 5.93 19.00
N PRO A 453 9.28 4.98 19.15
CA PRO A 453 10.49 5.23 19.88
C PRO A 453 11.48 6.07 19.07
N PHE A 454 12.21 6.94 19.75
CA PHE A 454 13.37 7.67 19.23
C PHE A 454 14.42 7.81 20.33
N TRP A 455 15.59 8.30 19.98
CA TRP A 455 16.69 8.43 20.93
C TRP A 455 17.05 9.91 21.12
N VAL A 456 17.33 10.30 22.35
CA VAL A 456 18.09 11.52 22.66
C VAL A 456 19.51 11.08 22.99
N ASN A 457 20.45 11.45 22.13
CA ASN A 457 21.85 11.05 22.26
C ASN A 457 22.78 12.16 21.77
N ASN A 458 23.31 12.93 22.69
CA ASN A 458 24.16 14.06 22.43
C ASN A 458 25.67 13.69 22.42
N THR A 459 26.00 12.40 22.32
CA THR A 459 27.37 11.90 22.41
C THR A 459 28.28 12.45 21.32
N LEU A 460 27.79 12.53 20.07
CA LEU A 460 28.59 12.92 18.90
C LEU A 460 28.09 14.23 18.31
N GLY A 461 29.00 15.19 18.16
CA GLY A 461 28.66 16.48 17.57
C GLY A 461 29.82 17.15 16.86
N ASN A 462 29.51 18.30 16.22
CA ASN A 462 30.49 19.22 15.64
C ASN A 462 31.48 18.57 14.65
N LEU A 463 30.99 17.64 13.80
CA LEU A 463 31.81 17.08 12.73
C LEU A 463 32.18 18.18 11.73
N ARG A 464 33.48 18.43 11.61
CA ARG A 464 34.05 19.41 10.68
C ARG A 464 35.05 18.73 9.76
N VAL A 465 34.73 18.71 8.47
CA VAL A 465 35.59 18.21 7.40
C VAL A 465 35.94 19.40 6.51
N PRO A 466 37.22 19.66 6.17
CA PRO A 466 37.56 20.64 5.15
C PRO A 466 36.79 20.36 3.86
N ARG A 467 36.24 21.41 3.23
CA ARG A 467 35.52 21.25 1.95
C ARG A 467 36.37 20.56 0.88
N THR A 468 37.66 20.77 0.96
CA THR A 468 38.69 20.24 0.06
C THR A 468 39.80 19.59 0.86
N ALA A 469 40.15 18.36 0.56
CA ALA A 469 41.24 17.63 1.17
C ALA A 469 42.29 17.28 0.10
N LEU A 470 43.59 17.69 0.37
CA LEU A 470 44.72 17.24 -0.45
C LEU A 470 45.05 15.78 -0.07
N VAL A 471 45.03 14.90 -1.05
CA VAL A 471 45.36 13.49 -0.87
C VAL A 471 46.79 13.26 -1.36
N ARG A 472 47.80 13.33 -0.46
CA ARG A 472 49.20 13.02 -0.78
C ARG A 472 49.57 11.65 -0.19
N GLY A 473 50.09 10.76 -1.00
CA GLY A 473 50.52 9.43 -0.57
C GLY A 473 51.65 9.51 0.45
N GLY A 474 51.53 8.80 1.58
CA GLY A 474 52.65 8.52 2.50
C GLY A 474 52.53 9.08 3.91
N ARG A 475 51.91 10.22 4.14
CA ARG A 475 51.73 10.78 5.51
C ARG A 475 50.25 10.83 5.90
N ARG A 476 49.91 10.41 7.13
CA ARG A 476 48.58 10.59 7.71
C ARG A 476 48.43 12.05 8.14
N PHE A 477 47.41 12.73 7.67
CA PHE A 477 47.08 14.09 8.09
C PHE A 477 45.65 14.13 8.64
N VAL A 478 45.39 15.15 9.48
CA VAL A 478 44.02 15.35 10.02
C VAL A 478 43.14 15.81 8.89
N ILE A 479 42.09 15.02 8.59
CA ILE A 479 41.10 15.35 7.60
C ILE A 479 39.78 15.82 8.21
N ALA A 480 39.52 15.50 9.49
CA ALA A 480 38.31 15.92 10.17
C ALA A 480 38.51 16.02 11.68
N ARG A 481 37.63 16.80 12.32
CA ARG A 481 37.51 16.90 13.78
C ARG A 481 36.05 16.72 14.16
N PHE A 482 35.80 16.18 15.36
CA PHE A 482 34.49 16.06 15.98
C PHE A 482 34.60 16.12 17.49
N THR A 483 33.49 16.28 18.20
CA THR A 483 33.44 16.27 19.65
C THR A 483 32.64 15.09 20.17
N LEU A 484 33.06 14.58 21.34
CA LEU A 484 32.29 13.60 22.11
C LEU A 484 31.97 14.19 23.49
N THR A 485 30.69 14.15 23.89
CA THR A 485 30.29 14.54 25.26
C THR A 485 30.47 13.38 26.23
N HIS A 486 30.37 12.14 25.74
CA HIS A 486 30.54 10.89 26.50
C HIS A 486 31.56 9.98 25.83
N PRO A 487 32.27 9.12 26.60
CA PRO A 487 33.08 8.07 26.00
C PRO A 487 32.22 7.16 25.10
N ALA A 488 32.76 6.82 23.94
CA ALA A 488 32.02 5.99 22.97
C ALA A 488 32.98 5.12 22.15
N LYS A 489 32.46 4.00 21.64
CA LYS A 489 33.09 3.22 20.58
C LYS A 489 32.87 3.93 19.25
N VAL A 490 33.92 4.54 18.72
CA VAL A 490 33.86 5.32 17.48
C VAL A 490 34.34 4.48 16.31
N THR A 491 33.56 4.45 15.24
CA THR A 491 33.92 3.86 13.95
C THR A 491 33.90 4.94 12.88
N THR A 492 35.00 5.06 12.14
CA THR A 492 35.14 6.06 11.08
C THR A 492 35.37 5.41 9.74
N ARG A 493 34.69 5.93 8.70
CA ARG A 493 34.73 5.40 7.34
C ARG A 493 34.76 6.51 6.30
N VAL A 494 35.41 6.24 5.17
CA VAL A 494 35.26 7.02 3.94
C VAL A 494 34.47 6.20 2.96
N GLU A 495 33.43 6.80 2.40
CA GLU A 495 32.48 6.17 1.48
C GLU A 495 32.45 6.98 0.17
N SER A 496 32.08 6.32 -0.93
CA SER A 496 31.67 7.02 -2.14
C SER A 496 30.32 7.69 -1.93
N THR A 497 29.93 8.61 -2.79
CA THR A 497 28.58 9.23 -2.78
C THR A 497 27.44 8.23 -2.96
N ASN A 498 27.74 7.02 -3.45
CA ASN A 498 26.78 5.91 -3.61
C ASN A 498 26.76 4.96 -2.40
N GLY A 499 27.38 5.34 -1.26
CA GLY A 499 27.38 4.55 -0.03
C GLY A 499 28.37 3.36 0.00
N VAL A 500 29.22 3.21 -1.03
CA VAL A 500 30.23 2.12 -1.04
C VAL A 500 31.41 2.50 -0.15
N VAL A 501 31.73 1.64 0.83
CA VAL A 501 32.88 1.86 1.73
C VAL A 501 34.19 1.77 0.94
N VAL A 502 34.86 2.91 0.81
CA VAL A 502 36.19 3.06 0.21
C VAL A 502 37.28 2.64 1.18
N ARG A 503 37.18 3.10 2.44
CA ARG A 503 38.13 2.76 3.50
C ARG A 503 37.48 2.83 4.88
N LYS A 504 37.63 1.80 5.69
CA LYS A 504 37.39 1.85 7.13
C LYS A 504 38.65 2.37 7.79
N LEU A 505 38.59 3.55 8.44
CA LEU A 505 39.75 4.22 9.02
C LEU A 505 40.12 3.64 10.38
N GLY A 506 39.14 3.13 11.12
CA GLY A 506 39.36 2.51 12.42
C GLY A 506 38.05 2.31 13.20
N THR A 507 38.19 1.55 14.27
CA THR A 507 37.23 1.46 15.36
C THR A 507 38.01 1.47 16.66
N ALA A 508 37.70 2.41 17.55
CA ALA A 508 38.38 2.57 18.84
C ALA A 508 37.41 3.12 19.89
N THR A 509 37.66 2.83 21.16
CA THR A 509 37.02 3.55 22.25
C THR A 509 37.73 4.89 22.42
N VAL A 510 36.95 5.97 22.33
CA VAL A 510 37.44 7.36 22.43
C VAL A 510 36.78 8.01 23.64
N GLY A 511 37.55 8.67 24.47
CA GLY A 511 37.05 9.43 25.63
C GLY A 511 36.27 10.68 25.21
N ALA A 512 35.55 11.29 26.16
CA ALA A 512 34.95 12.60 25.97
C ALA A 512 35.97 13.67 25.59
N GLY A 513 35.57 14.64 24.78
CA GLY A 513 36.40 15.73 24.31
C GLY A 513 36.53 15.81 22.78
N ASN A 514 37.52 16.61 22.33
CA ASN A 514 37.79 16.77 20.90
C ASN A 514 38.62 15.61 20.34
N ALA A 515 38.19 15.09 19.21
CA ALA A 515 38.88 14.02 18.51
C ALA A 515 39.16 14.40 17.05
N GLY A 516 40.21 13.80 16.48
CA GLY A 516 40.62 14.04 15.10
C GLY A 516 40.74 12.74 14.32
N ILE A 517 40.35 12.79 13.05
CA ILE A 517 40.48 11.69 12.10
C ILE A 517 41.67 11.98 11.19
N ARG A 518 42.56 10.98 11.05
CA ARG A 518 43.71 11.04 10.15
C ARG A 518 43.61 9.96 9.09
N TRP A 519 43.80 10.33 7.84
CA TRP A 519 43.78 9.41 6.72
C TRP A 519 44.87 9.78 5.70
N ASN A 520 45.41 8.79 5.02
CA ASN A 520 46.49 8.96 4.03
C ASN A 520 46.01 8.94 2.58
N GLY A 521 44.67 9.01 2.34
CA GLY A 521 44.10 9.03 1.01
C GLY A 521 44.13 7.71 0.27
N ARG A 522 44.37 6.58 0.95
CA ARG A 522 44.39 5.25 0.30
C ARG A 522 43.13 4.46 0.59
N ASP A 523 42.65 3.74 -0.44
CA ASP A 523 41.53 2.83 -0.36
C ASP A 523 41.86 1.55 0.45
N ARG A 524 40.92 0.59 0.50
CA ARG A 524 41.12 -0.71 1.18
C ARG A 524 42.22 -1.59 0.56
N ARG A 525 42.57 -1.35 -0.71
CA ARG A 525 43.62 -2.07 -1.44
C ARG A 525 44.98 -1.37 -1.36
N GLY A 526 45.06 -0.23 -0.70
CA GLY A 526 46.27 0.56 -0.58
C GLY A 526 46.52 1.54 -1.73
N ASN A 527 45.64 1.62 -2.72
CA ASN A 527 45.74 2.56 -3.84
C ASN A 527 45.31 3.96 -3.42
N LEU A 528 45.97 5.01 -3.97
CA LEU A 528 45.46 6.37 -3.82
C LEU A 528 44.08 6.47 -4.47
N ILE A 529 43.15 7.12 -3.76
CA ILE A 529 41.80 7.38 -4.32
C ILE A 529 41.87 8.34 -5.50
N TYR A 530 40.91 8.27 -6.40
CA TYR A 530 40.72 9.24 -7.47
C TYR A 530 40.26 10.59 -6.92
N GLY A 531 40.55 11.68 -7.64
CA GLY A 531 39.91 12.98 -7.37
C GLY A 531 38.39 12.86 -7.50
N GLY A 532 37.64 13.49 -6.58
CA GLY A 532 36.19 13.42 -6.60
C GLY A 532 35.55 13.63 -5.22
N ARG A 533 34.23 13.53 -5.18
CA ARG A 533 33.45 13.70 -3.93
C ARG A 533 33.36 12.39 -3.16
N TYR A 534 33.59 12.49 -1.87
CA TYR A 534 33.51 11.39 -0.90
C TYR A 534 32.72 11.83 0.33
N VAL A 535 32.21 10.86 1.08
CA VAL A 535 31.52 11.08 2.37
C VAL A 535 32.38 10.53 3.49
N LEU A 536 32.67 11.34 4.49
CA LEU A 536 33.22 10.86 5.76
C LEU A 536 32.06 10.55 6.69
N SER A 537 32.01 9.33 7.23
CA SER A 537 31.06 8.88 8.25
C SER A 537 31.79 8.65 9.56
N VAL A 538 31.27 9.25 10.62
CA VAL A 538 31.71 9.05 12.01
C VAL A 538 30.53 8.52 12.78
N ARG A 539 30.68 7.33 13.36
CA ARG A 539 29.64 6.64 14.14
C ARG A 539 30.15 6.46 15.56
N ALA A 540 29.38 6.91 16.53
CA ALA A 540 29.62 6.68 17.96
C ALA A 540 28.54 5.75 18.52
N GLN A 541 28.93 4.84 19.42
CA GLN A 541 28.04 3.92 20.11
C GLN A 541 28.42 3.84 21.58
N ASN A 542 27.44 4.02 22.45
CA ASN A 542 27.58 3.89 23.91
C ASN A 542 26.25 3.41 24.54
N GLN A 543 26.08 3.58 25.85
CA GLN A 543 24.89 3.19 26.60
C GLN A 543 23.60 3.93 26.17
N TYR A 544 23.73 5.14 25.60
CA TYR A 544 22.59 5.94 25.10
C TYR A 544 22.19 5.60 23.65
N GLY A 545 22.81 4.58 23.07
CA GLY A 545 22.52 4.13 21.73
C GLY A 545 23.62 4.49 20.73
N ARG A 546 23.24 4.60 19.48
CA ARG A 546 24.13 4.83 18.33
C ARG A 546 23.75 6.13 17.63
N THR A 547 24.74 7.00 17.44
CA THR A 547 24.62 8.22 16.64
C THR A 547 25.64 8.21 15.49
N GLU A 548 25.35 8.89 14.39
CA GLU A 548 26.20 8.94 13.21
C GLU A 548 26.11 10.32 12.56
N LEU A 549 27.25 10.93 12.31
CA LEU A 549 27.37 12.15 11.51
C LEU A 549 28.11 11.86 10.22
N THR A 550 27.65 12.47 9.12
CA THR A 550 28.27 12.37 7.81
C THR A 550 28.55 13.75 7.24
N GLN A 551 29.66 13.90 6.54
CA GLN A 551 29.98 15.13 5.82
C GLN A 551 30.69 14.83 4.51
N THR A 552 30.23 15.49 3.44
CA THR A 552 30.85 15.37 2.10
C THR A 552 32.07 16.27 1.99
N PHE A 553 33.11 15.76 1.34
CA PHE A 553 34.33 16.54 1.01
C PHE A 553 34.81 16.20 -0.41
N LEU A 554 35.59 17.12 -0.99
CA LEU A 554 36.22 16.95 -2.31
C LEU A 554 37.70 16.54 -2.10
N ALA A 555 38.07 15.39 -2.63
CA ALA A 555 39.44 14.92 -2.65
C ALA A 555 40.18 15.43 -3.89
N HIS A 556 41.34 16.06 -3.72
CA HIS A 556 42.29 16.43 -4.79
C HIS A 556 43.55 15.57 -4.66
N ARG A 557 44.10 15.20 -5.82
CA ARG A 557 45.45 14.58 -5.91
C ARG A 557 46.54 15.60 -5.82
#